data_9d3d42d031085af9e702a035dd5c2794
#
_entry.id   9d3d42d031085af9e702a035dd5c2794
#
_cell.length_a   1.000
_cell.length_b   1.000
_cell.length_c   1.000
_cell.angle_alpha   90.00
_cell.angle_beta   90.00
_cell.angle_gamma   90.00
#
_symmetry.space_group_name_H-M   'P 1'
#
loop_
_entity.id
_entity.type
_entity.pdbx_description
1 polymer ?
#
loop_
_entity_poly.entity_id
_entity_poly.type
_entity_poly.pdbx_seq_one_letter_code
_entity_poly.pdbx_strand_id
1 'polypeptide(L)'
;METNNTDTTPKPSSLRWKILRQALLRRYSLQNSDDQSRIRISRRATHGFDLIPSKLVDKVPDSRDVRVCYTLPVAAEYRKLLLTQRVDNSTADLTDFEICNRYNIDNTGLVCHWPSEDVLAFFCLSHVDMFRSKRVIELGSGYGLAGLVIAATTEALEVVISDGNPQVVDYIQRNIDVNSGAFGDTIVKSMTLHWNTEDILDIFNTFDVIIASDCTFFKEFHKGLARIVKFLLKSTGPSEAIFVSPKRGDSLSKFLEEIEETGLHFSITENYDAEIWKRHQAFMNGGDSWPSYDKDHCYPLLVRVTL
;
A
#
# COMPACT_ATOMS: atom_id res chain seq x y z
N MET A 1 -26.47 -24.59 39.04
CA MET A 1 -26.64 -24.59 37.57
C MET A 1 -26.19 -23.22 37.08
N GLU A 2 -24.90 -23.10 36.78
CA GLU A 2 -24.34 -21.87 36.23
C GLU A 2 -24.38 -22.01 34.71
N THR A 3 -25.14 -21.14 34.05
CA THR A 3 -25.19 -21.05 32.60
C THR A 3 -24.01 -20.21 32.12
N ASN A 4 -22.99 -20.85 31.61
CA ASN A 4 -21.89 -20.21 30.88
C ASN A 4 -22.43 -19.59 29.58
N ASN A 5 -22.64 -18.30 29.60
CA ASN A 5 -22.92 -17.51 28.40
C ASN A 5 -21.58 -17.18 27.75
N THR A 6 -21.14 -17.99 26.79
CA THR A 6 -19.99 -17.68 25.94
C THR A 6 -20.40 -16.61 24.95
N ASP A 7 -19.99 -15.38 25.24
CA ASP A 7 -20.11 -14.23 24.34
C ASP A 7 -19.24 -14.51 23.09
N THR A 8 -19.90 -14.94 22.00
CA THR A 8 -19.26 -15.29 20.72
C THR A 8 -19.16 -14.09 19.76
N THR A 9 -18.73 -12.93 20.25
CA THR A 9 -18.39 -11.84 19.34
C THR A 9 -17.16 -12.24 18.50
N PRO A 10 -17.26 -12.25 17.15
CA PRO A 10 -16.14 -12.64 16.32
C PRO A 10 -14.98 -11.67 16.50
N LYS A 11 -13.75 -12.21 16.60
CA LYS A 11 -12.55 -11.40 16.73
C LYS A 11 -12.44 -10.39 15.56
N PRO A 12 -11.95 -9.17 15.79
CA PRO A 12 -11.83 -8.13 14.75
C PRO A 12 -11.11 -8.61 13.49
N SER A 13 -10.05 -9.41 13.62
CA SER A 13 -9.30 -10.01 12.52
C SER A 13 -10.15 -10.93 11.64
N SER A 14 -11.07 -11.71 12.20
CA SER A 14 -11.95 -12.60 11.43
C SER A 14 -13.03 -11.82 10.67
N LEU A 15 -13.48 -10.70 11.22
CA LEU A 15 -14.44 -9.81 10.56
C LEU A 15 -13.79 -9.08 9.38
N ARG A 16 -12.58 -8.58 9.54
CA ARG A 16 -11.77 -7.95 8.45
C ARG A 16 -11.62 -8.89 7.28
N TRP A 17 -11.19 -10.12 7.54
CA TRP A 17 -11.05 -11.13 6.50
C TRP A 17 -12.36 -11.47 5.81
N LYS A 18 -13.47 -11.53 6.54
CA LYS A 18 -14.79 -11.77 5.96
C LYS A 18 -15.22 -10.63 5.03
N ILE A 19 -14.99 -9.38 5.42
CA ILE A 19 -15.27 -8.19 4.60
C ILE A 19 -14.41 -8.20 3.34
N LEU A 20 -13.10 -8.42 3.48
CA LEU A 20 -12.17 -8.48 2.36
C LEU A 20 -12.52 -9.62 1.40
N ARG A 21 -12.79 -10.82 1.93
CA ARG A 21 -13.22 -11.97 1.14
C ARG A 21 -14.52 -11.69 0.39
N GLN A 22 -15.49 -11.05 1.02
CA GLN A 22 -16.74 -10.68 0.33
C GLN A 22 -16.50 -9.65 -0.77
N ALA A 23 -15.65 -8.67 -0.55
CA ALA A 23 -15.27 -7.69 -1.57
C ALA A 23 -14.58 -8.35 -2.77
N LEU A 24 -13.71 -9.30 -2.52
CA LEU A 24 -13.01 -10.07 -3.55
C LEU A 24 -13.95 -11.03 -4.28
N LEU A 25 -14.84 -11.76 -3.57
CA LEU A 25 -15.75 -12.74 -4.17
C LEU A 25 -16.90 -12.10 -4.96
N ARG A 26 -17.41 -10.94 -4.55
CA ARG A 26 -18.42 -10.20 -5.33
C ARG A 26 -17.93 -9.83 -6.73
N ARG A 27 -16.61 -9.66 -6.90
CA ARG A 27 -15.98 -9.44 -8.20
C ARG A 27 -15.88 -10.70 -9.04
N TYR A 28 -15.82 -11.90 -8.42
CA TYR A 28 -15.74 -13.20 -9.11
C TYR A 28 -17.04 -13.66 -9.76
N SER A 29 -18.20 -13.31 -9.21
CA SER A 29 -19.51 -13.75 -9.72
C SER A 29 -19.93 -13.03 -11.00
N LEU A 30 -19.24 -11.97 -11.42
CA LEU A 30 -19.53 -11.19 -12.63
C LEU A 30 -18.67 -11.58 -13.85
N GLN A 31 -17.73 -12.53 -13.72
CA GLN A 31 -16.75 -12.86 -14.77
C GLN A 31 -16.67 -14.36 -15.10
N ASN A 32 -17.78 -15.04 -15.28
CA ASN A 32 -17.77 -16.37 -15.91
C ASN A 32 -18.03 -16.23 -17.41
N SER A 33 -16.97 -15.94 -18.19
CA SER A 33 -16.88 -16.28 -19.61
C SER A 33 -15.41 -16.35 -20.05
N ASP A 34 -15.03 -17.52 -20.48
CA ASP A 34 -13.92 -17.91 -21.38
C ASP A 34 -12.67 -17.00 -21.45
N ASP A 35 -11.66 -17.28 -20.64
CA ASP A 35 -10.28 -17.24 -21.08
C ASP A 35 -9.34 -18.06 -20.15
N GLN A 36 -9.08 -19.32 -20.52
CA GLN A 36 -8.23 -20.24 -19.73
C GLN A 36 -6.74 -20.03 -19.96
N SER A 37 -6.31 -19.04 -20.72
CA SER A 37 -4.90 -18.87 -21.12
C SER A 37 -4.15 -17.74 -20.41
N ARG A 38 -4.81 -16.88 -19.61
CA ARG A 38 -4.15 -15.84 -18.83
C ARG A 38 -3.82 -16.38 -17.45
N ILE A 39 -2.53 -16.59 -17.20
CA ILE A 39 -2.00 -16.81 -15.85
C ILE A 39 -2.48 -15.62 -15.02
N ARG A 40 -3.50 -15.84 -14.20
CA ARG A 40 -4.02 -14.83 -13.31
C ARG A 40 -2.93 -14.53 -12.28
N ILE A 41 -2.22 -13.44 -12.48
CA ILE A 41 -1.38 -12.87 -11.43
C ILE A 41 -2.33 -12.59 -10.29
N SER A 42 -2.11 -13.30 -9.21
CA SER A 42 -2.88 -13.26 -8.01
C SER A 42 -3.14 -11.85 -7.57
N ARG A 43 -4.37 -11.61 -7.23
CA ARG A 43 -4.72 -10.57 -6.30
C ARG A 43 -4.29 -9.15 -6.70
N ARG A 44 -3.75 -8.93 -7.91
CA ARG A 44 -3.87 -7.64 -8.56
C ARG A 44 -5.37 -7.36 -8.61
N ALA A 45 -5.78 -6.22 -8.12
CA ALA A 45 -7.11 -5.73 -8.46
C ALA A 45 -7.25 -5.96 -9.96
N THR A 46 -8.28 -6.64 -10.40
CA THR A 46 -8.49 -7.04 -11.81
C THR A 46 -8.36 -5.82 -12.75
N HIS A 47 -8.38 -4.63 -12.17
CA HIS A 47 -8.27 -3.34 -12.82
C HIS A 47 -7.43 -2.40 -11.93
N GLY A 48 -6.65 -1.55 -12.55
CA GLY A 48 -5.81 -0.54 -11.91
C GLY A 48 -5.67 0.68 -12.78
N PHE A 49 -4.89 1.64 -12.30
CA PHE A 49 -4.57 2.83 -13.09
C PHE A 49 -3.54 2.54 -14.18
N ASP A 50 -2.77 1.44 -14.06
CA ASP A 50 -1.74 1.01 -15.02
C ASP A 50 -0.77 2.14 -15.44
N LEU A 51 -0.39 2.97 -14.45
CA LEU A 51 0.42 4.17 -14.67
C LEU A 51 1.88 3.84 -14.94
N ILE A 52 2.40 2.77 -14.31
CA ILE A 52 3.75 2.30 -14.50
C ILE A 52 3.69 1.00 -15.32
N PRO A 53 4.27 0.98 -16.54
CA PRO A 53 4.30 -0.23 -17.36
C PRO A 53 4.93 -1.41 -16.62
N SER A 54 4.22 -2.52 -16.58
CA SER A 54 4.68 -3.71 -15.90
C SER A 54 4.41 -4.97 -16.70
N LYS A 55 5.29 -5.98 -16.55
CA LYS A 55 5.13 -7.29 -17.18
C LYS A 55 5.54 -8.41 -16.24
N LEU A 56 4.84 -9.53 -16.36
CA LEU A 56 5.27 -10.78 -15.74
C LEU A 56 6.58 -11.24 -16.38
N VAL A 57 7.58 -11.55 -15.57
CA VAL A 57 8.88 -12.05 -16.05
C VAL A 57 8.91 -13.57 -15.99
N ASP A 58 8.71 -14.13 -14.80
CA ASP A 58 8.73 -15.57 -14.56
C ASP A 58 7.91 -15.95 -13.32
N LYS A 59 7.68 -17.28 -13.19
CA LYS A 59 7.23 -17.88 -11.95
C LYS A 59 8.47 -18.35 -11.18
N VAL A 60 8.50 -18.09 -9.88
CA VAL A 60 9.55 -18.65 -9.03
C VAL A 60 9.32 -20.16 -8.92
N PRO A 61 10.29 -21.02 -9.32
CA PRO A 61 10.11 -22.46 -9.28
C PRO A 61 9.72 -22.92 -7.87
N ASP A 62 8.82 -23.90 -7.80
CA ASP A 62 8.34 -24.53 -6.55
C ASP A 62 7.79 -23.56 -5.49
N SER A 63 7.44 -22.34 -5.89
CA SER A 63 6.85 -21.34 -5.00
C SER A 63 5.50 -20.83 -5.53
N ARG A 64 4.77 -20.15 -4.65
CA ARG A 64 3.53 -19.44 -5.00
C ARG A 64 3.80 -18.03 -5.50
N ASP A 65 5.05 -17.72 -5.86
CA ASP A 65 5.48 -16.37 -6.17
C ASP A 65 5.69 -16.19 -7.66
N VAL A 66 5.47 -14.98 -8.10
CA VAL A 66 5.83 -14.51 -9.45
C VAL A 66 6.70 -13.28 -9.34
N ARG A 67 7.51 -13.04 -10.35
CA ARG A 67 8.25 -11.80 -10.52
C ARG A 67 7.60 -10.92 -11.57
N VAL A 68 7.34 -9.67 -11.19
CA VAL A 68 6.82 -8.62 -12.07
C VAL A 68 7.90 -7.57 -12.27
N CYS A 69 8.19 -7.25 -13.52
CA CYS A 69 9.13 -6.18 -13.89
C CYS A 69 8.34 -4.90 -14.16
N TYR A 70 8.61 -3.87 -13.37
CA TYR A 70 8.14 -2.51 -13.60
C TYR A 70 9.18 -1.74 -14.39
N THR A 71 8.75 -0.99 -15.41
CA THR A 71 9.62 -0.16 -16.23
C THR A 71 9.36 1.30 -15.90
N LEU A 72 10.33 1.93 -15.24
CA LEU A 72 10.22 3.31 -14.80
C LEU A 72 10.69 4.26 -15.91
N PRO A 73 9.85 5.18 -16.39
CA PRO A 73 10.27 6.21 -17.36
C PRO A 73 11.07 7.29 -16.60
N VAL A 74 12.38 7.18 -16.59
CA VAL A 74 13.29 8.20 -16.05
C VAL A 74 13.97 8.92 -17.20
N ALA A 75 14.14 10.24 -17.11
CA ALA A 75 14.39 11.20 -18.18
C ALA A 75 15.46 10.87 -19.27
N ALA A 76 16.35 9.90 -19.07
CA ALA A 76 17.36 9.49 -20.07
C ALA A 76 17.45 7.98 -20.28
N GLU A 77 16.94 7.17 -19.33
CA GLU A 77 17.04 5.71 -19.36
C GLU A 77 15.81 5.07 -18.72
N TYR A 78 15.42 3.89 -19.23
CA TYR A 78 14.40 3.08 -18.58
C TYR A 78 15.04 2.27 -17.44
N ARG A 79 14.73 2.64 -16.20
CA ARG A 79 15.09 1.80 -15.05
C ARG A 79 14.06 0.70 -14.85
N LYS A 80 14.50 -0.45 -14.39
CA LYS A 80 13.64 -1.61 -14.14
C LYS A 80 13.68 -1.97 -12.67
N LEU A 81 12.51 -2.25 -12.12
CA LEU A 81 12.37 -2.83 -10.79
C LEU A 81 11.70 -4.19 -10.90
N LEU A 82 12.22 -5.17 -10.16
CA LEU A 82 11.65 -6.50 -10.06
C LEU A 82 10.96 -6.66 -8.72
N LEU A 83 9.67 -6.96 -8.73
CA LEU A 83 8.91 -7.27 -7.52
C LEU A 83 8.48 -8.73 -7.51
N THR A 84 8.82 -9.41 -6.42
CA THR A 84 8.28 -10.73 -6.10
C THR A 84 6.95 -10.55 -5.38
N GLN A 85 5.92 -11.20 -5.90
CA GLN A 85 4.55 -11.14 -5.39
C GLN A 85 3.96 -12.53 -5.34
N ARG A 86 3.02 -12.79 -4.43
CA ARG A 86 2.29 -14.07 -4.40
C ARG A 86 1.38 -14.22 -5.62
N VAL A 87 1.22 -15.46 -6.08
CA VAL A 87 0.23 -15.86 -7.10
C VAL A 87 -1.03 -16.35 -6.39
N ASP A 88 -2.20 -16.05 -6.94
CA ASP A 88 -3.48 -16.61 -6.47
C ASP A 88 -3.63 -18.06 -6.92
N ASN A 89 -3.57 -18.95 -6.00
CA ASN A 89 -4.13 -20.31 -6.16
C ASN A 89 -5.31 -20.43 -5.19
N SER A 90 -6.45 -19.89 -5.57
CA SER A 90 -7.84 -20.20 -5.21
C SER A 90 -8.22 -20.64 -3.79
N THR A 91 -7.33 -20.96 -2.91
CA THR A 91 -7.61 -21.29 -1.51
C THR A 91 -6.89 -20.29 -0.60
N ALA A 92 -7.68 -19.54 0.17
CA ALA A 92 -7.13 -18.79 1.31
C ALA A 92 -6.27 -19.77 2.13
N ASP A 93 -4.99 -19.47 2.26
CA ASP A 93 -4.09 -20.30 3.03
C ASP A 93 -4.56 -20.25 4.49
N LEU A 94 -4.92 -21.41 5.05
CA LEU A 94 -5.32 -21.52 6.45
C LEU A 94 -4.23 -20.96 7.37
N THR A 95 -2.96 -21.09 6.98
CA THR A 95 -1.82 -20.55 7.71
C THR A 95 -1.82 -19.02 7.78
N ASP A 96 -2.16 -18.33 6.69
CA ASP A 96 -2.26 -16.86 6.69
C ASP A 96 -3.38 -16.41 7.65
N PHE A 97 -4.50 -17.13 7.65
CA PHE A 97 -5.62 -16.86 8.54
C PHE A 97 -5.28 -17.14 10.02
N GLU A 98 -4.59 -18.22 10.30
CA GLU A 98 -4.14 -18.58 11.65
C GLU A 98 -3.15 -17.55 12.20
N ILE A 99 -2.21 -17.07 11.38
CA ILE A 99 -1.25 -16.02 11.74
C ILE A 99 -1.98 -14.73 12.06
N CYS A 100 -2.90 -14.29 11.19
CA CYS A 100 -3.70 -13.09 11.43
C CYS A 100 -4.48 -13.16 12.73
N ASN A 101 -5.12 -14.30 13.01
CA ASN A 101 -5.89 -14.48 14.24
C ASN A 101 -5.00 -14.59 15.49
N ARG A 102 -3.86 -15.27 15.38
CA ARG A 102 -2.95 -15.49 16.51
C ARG A 102 -2.28 -14.21 16.98
N TYR A 103 -1.84 -13.39 16.03
CA TYR A 103 -1.03 -12.21 16.30
C TYR A 103 -1.81 -10.90 16.12
N ASN A 104 -3.10 -10.97 15.81
CA ASN A 104 -3.94 -9.80 15.49
C ASN A 104 -3.32 -8.88 14.41
N ILE A 105 -2.74 -9.49 13.38
CA ILE A 105 -2.03 -8.83 12.29
C ILE A 105 -2.95 -8.78 11.06
N ASP A 106 -2.90 -7.68 10.33
CA ASP A 106 -3.53 -7.56 9.02
C ASP A 106 -2.67 -8.24 7.94
N ASN A 107 -3.31 -8.94 7.00
CA ASN A 107 -2.65 -9.58 5.85
C ASN A 107 -3.03 -8.97 4.50
N THR A 108 -3.68 -7.82 4.50
CA THR A 108 -4.11 -7.15 3.26
C THR A 108 -2.94 -6.85 2.33
N GLY A 109 -1.75 -6.56 2.90
CA GLY A 109 -0.51 -6.37 2.14
C GLY A 109 -0.05 -7.60 1.35
N LEU A 110 -0.42 -8.83 1.78
CA LEU A 110 -0.16 -10.06 1.03
C LEU A 110 -1.22 -10.37 -0.02
N VAL A 111 -2.42 -9.80 0.13
CA VAL A 111 -3.58 -10.18 -0.69
C VAL A 111 -3.45 -9.70 -2.11
N CYS A 112 -3.04 -8.47 -2.33
CA CYS A 112 -2.88 -7.93 -3.66
C CYS A 112 -2.01 -6.67 -3.66
N HIS A 113 -1.56 -6.32 -4.84
CA HIS A 113 -1.07 -4.97 -5.12
C HIS A 113 -2.30 -4.07 -5.34
N TRP A 114 -2.53 -3.15 -4.42
CA TRP A 114 -3.71 -2.29 -4.45
C TRP A 114 -3.56 -1.16 -5.48
N PRO A 115 -4.64 -0.73 -6.16
CA PRO A 115 -4.55 0.34 -7.17
C PRO A 115 -3.98 1.65 -6.66
N SER A 116 -4.20 1.99 -5.39
CA SER A 116 -3.64 3.19 -4.77
C SER A 116 -2.12 3.16 -4.66
N GLU A 117 -1.52 1.97 -4.58
CA GLU A 117 -0.07 1.78 -4.57
C GLU A 117 0.55 2.16 -5.92
N ASP A 118 -0.05 1.74 -7.06
CA ASP A 118 0.38 2.17 -8.40
C ASP A 118 0.31 3.70 -8.53
N VAL A 119 -0.75 4.31 -7.98
CA VAL A 119 -0.93 5.77 -7.99
C VAL A 119 0.12 6.47 -7.14
N LEU A 120 0.38 5.97 -5.91
CA LEU A 120 1.42 6.52 -5.05
C LEU A 120 2.81 6.40 -5.69
N ALA A 121 3.14 5.23 -6.23
CA ALA A 121 4.42 5.00 -6.89
C ALA A 121 4.62 5.93 -8.10
N PHE A 122 3.58 6.13 -8.91
CA PHE A 122 3.62 7.07 -10.04
C PHE A 122 3.72 8.53 -9.57
N PHE A 123 2.99 8.91 -8.53
CA PHE A 123 3.09 10.23 -7.93
C PHE A 123 4.52 10.51 -7.45
N CYS A 124 5.16 9.56 -6.76
CA CYS A 124 6.54 9.68 -6.32
C CYS A 124 7.51 9.82 -7.51
N LEU A 125 7.28 9.05 -8.57
CA LEU A 125 8.07 9.13 -9.81
C LEU A 125 7.95 10.48 -10.51
N SER A 126 6.76 11.11 -10.46
CA SER A 126 6.49 12.42 -11.06
C SER A 126 7.00 13.61 -10.22
N HIS A 127 7.33 13.36 -8.94
CA HIS A 127 7.69 14.38 -7.96
C HIS A 127 9.04 14.09 -7.28
N VAL A 128 10.05 13.65 -8.05
CA VAL A 128 11.36 13.20 -7.53
C VAL A 128 12.06 14.21 -6.64
N ASP A 129 11.91 15.50 -6.91
CA ASP A 129 12.55 16.60 -6.14
C ASP A 129 12.05 16.69 -4.69
N MET A 130 10.86 16.16 -4.40
CA MET A 130 10.31 16.10 -3.03
C MET A 130 11.14 15.21 -2.10
N PHE A 131 11.86 14.25 -2.65
CA PHE A 131 12.57 13.21 -1.89
C PHE A 131 14.08 13.45 -1.86
N ARG A 132 14.59 14.42 -2.64
CA ARG A 132 16.02 14.69 -2.70
C ARG A 132 16.57 15.08 -1.33
N SER A 133 17.62 14.38 -0.90
CA SER A 133 18.29 14.56 0.40
C SER A 133 17.35 14.42 1.60
N LYS A 134 16.27 13.61 1.48
CA LYS A 134 15.28 13.37 2.52
C LYS A 134 15.40 11.96 3.09
N ARG A 135 15.00 11.83 4.35
CA ARG A 135 14.71 10.53 4.98
C ARG A 135 13.23 10.23 4.82
N VAL A 136 12.92 9.15 4.17
CA VAL A 136 11.57 8.75 3.79
C VAL A 136 11.18 7.44 4.48
N ILE A 137 9.93 7.35 4.94
CA ILE A 137 9.34 6.07 5.36
C ILE A 137 8.01 5.83 4.65
N GLU A 138 7.81 4.60 4.18
CA GLU A 138 6.55 4.11 3.68
C GLU A 138 5.85 3.27 4.76
N LEU A 139 4.57 3.58 5.04
CA LEU A 139 3.75 2.88 6.02
C LEU A 139 2.73 1.96 5.34
N GLY A 140 2.63 0.71 5.81
CA GLY A 140 1.68 -0.25 5.27
C GLY A 140 1.92 -0.54 3.78
N SER A 141 3.18 -0.74 3.42
CA SER A 141 3.67 -0.72 2.04
C SER A 141 3.27 -1.93 1.18
N GLY A 142 2.74 -3.01 1.79
CA GLY A 142 2.52 -4.24 1.05
C GLY A 142 3.82 -4.75 0.40
N TYR A 143 3.90 -4.81 -0.93
CA TYR A 143 5.10 -5.26 -1.62
C TYR A 143 6.19 -4.17 -1.80
N GLY A 144 5.91 -2.91 -1.39
CA GLY A 144 6.87 -1.82 -1.30
C GLY A 144 7.20 -1.13 -2.63
N LEU A 145 6.27 -1.08 -3.58
CA LEU A 145 6.55 -0.50 -4.90
C LEU A 145 6.91 0.99 -4.80
N ALA A 146 6.18 1.79 -4.03
CA ALA A 146 6.41 3.23 -3.97
C ALA A 146 7.76 3.57 -3.32
N GLY A 147 8.11 2.89 -2.21
CA GLY A 147 9.43 3.04 -1.58
C GLY A 147 10.58 2.64 -2.50
N LEU A 148 10.43 1.52 -3.23
CA LEU A 148 11.42 1.08 -4.21
C LEU A 148 11.56 2.06 -5.38
N VAL A 149 10.46 2.66 -5.85
CA VAL A 149 10.49 3.71 -6.88
C VAL A 149 11.26 4.91 -6.39
N ILE A 150 10.99 5.41 -5.17
CA ILE A 150 11.74 6.52 -4.58
C ILE A 150 13.23 6.17 -4.51
N ALA A 151 13.57 5.01 -3.97
CA ALA A 151 14.96 4.58 -3.82
C ALA A 151 15.70 4.49 -5.16
N ALA A 152 15.01 4.04 -6.22
CA ALA A 152 15.62 3.86 -7.53
C ALA A 152 15.68 5.13 -8.39
N THR A 153 14.82 6.14 -8.14
CA THR A 153 14.66 7.27 -9.05
C THR A 153 14.97 8.63 -8.45
N THR A 154 15.18 8.69 -7.12
CA THR A 154 15.48 9.94 -6.42
C THR A 154 16.85 9.89 -5.77
N GLU A 155 17.29 11.04 -5.24
CA GLU A 155 18.49 11.17 -4.41
C GLU A 155 18.11 11.24 -2.93
N ALA A 156 17.18 10.36 -2.48
CA ALA A 156 16.84 10.25 -1.08
C ALA A 156 18.04 9.76 -0.25
N LEU A 157 18.18 10.25 0.97
CA LEU A 157 19.23 9.78 1.87
C LEU A 157 18.95 8.37 2.36
N GLU A 158 17.71 8.13 2.78
CA GLU A 158 17.25 6.85 3.29
C GLU A 158 15.79 6.63 2.94
N VAL A 159 15.45 5.41 2.58
CA VAL A 159 14.07 4.94 2.38
C VAL A 159 13.84 3.73 3.26
N VAL A 160 12.94 3.86 4.23
CA VAL A 160 12.47 2.74 5.06
C VAL A 160 11.12 2.29 4.52
N ILE A 161 11.00 1.02 4.17
CA ILE A 161 9.77 0.42 3.64
C ILE A 161 9.20 -0.47 4.74
N SER A 162 8.01 -0.13 5.27
CA SER A 162 7.48 -0.77 6.47
C SER A 162 6.07 -1.33 6.31
N ASP A 163 5.84 -2.43 7.02
CA ASP A 163 4.53 -3.05 7.14
C ASP A 163 4.37 -3.67 8.55
N GLY A 164 3.14 -3.82 9.01
CA GLY A 164 2.84 -4.46 10.30
C GLY A 164 2.97 -5.98 10.25
N ASN A 165 2.94 -6.60 9.09
CA ASN A 165 3.01 -8.05 8.92
C ASN A 165 4.43 -8.51 8.60
N PRO A 166 5.08 -9.33 9.47
CA PRO A 166 6.44 -9.81 9.21
C PRO A 166 6.60 -10.58 7.89
N GLN A 167 5.56 -11.30 7.44
CA GLN A 167 5.60 -11.99 6.14
C GLN A 167 5.63 -11.01 4.97
N VAL A 168 4.94 -9.88 5.08
CA VAL A 168 5.03 -8.79 4.11
C VAL A 168 6.43 -8.20 4.11
N VAL A 169 7.00 -7.98 5.29
CA VAL A 169 8.38 -7.46 5.45
C VAL A 169 9.41 -8.39 4.82
N ASP A 170 9.22 -9.71 4.89
CA ASP A 170 10.07 -10.67 4.17
C ASP A 170 10.01 -10.50 2.65
N TYR A 171 8.83 -10.19 2.07
CA TYR A 171 8.71 -9.85 0.65
C TYR A 171 9.39 -8.52 0.33
N ILE A 172 9.21 -7.50 1.18
CA ILE A 172 9.88 -6.21 1.04
C ILE A 172 11.40 -6.42 1.00
N GLN A 173 11.95 -7.19 1.95
CA GLN A 173 13.39 -7.45 1.99
C GLN A 173 13.91 -8.14 0.72
N ARG A 174 13.20 -9.17 0.21
CA ARG A 174 13.55 -9.83 -1.05
C ARG A 174 13.51 -8.86 -2.23
N ASN A 175 12.51 -7.95 -2.25
CA ASN A 175 12.38 -6.94 -3.28
C ASN A 175 13.48 -5.87 -3.18
N ILE A 176 13.92 -5.50 -1.99
CA ILE A 176 15.10 -4.65 -1.79
C ILE A 176 16.36 -5.34 -2.32
N ASP A 177 16.59 -6.59 -1.94
CA ASP A 177 17.81 -7.33 -2.29
C ASP A 177 17.96 -7.47 -3.82
N VAL A 178 16.90 -7.85 -4.51
CA VAL A 178 16.93 -8.06 -5.98
C VAL A 178 17.11 -6.75 -6.75
N ASN A 179 16.79 -5.60 -6.17
CA ASN A 179 16.91 -4.29 -6.78
C ASN A 179 18.07 -3.45 -6.23
N SER A 180 18.91 -3.99 -5.35
CA SER A 180 19.96 -3.25 -4.64
C SER A 180 20.91 -2.46 -5.55
N GLY A 181 21.19 -2.95 -6.75
CA GLY A 181 21.99 -2.26 -7.74
C GLY A 181 21.33 -1.03 -8.41
N ALA A 182 20.03 -0.80 -8.16
CA ALA A 182 19.29 0.32 -8.75
C ALA A 182 19.23 1.56 -7.85
N PHE A 183 19.65 1.48 -6.59
CA PHE A 183 19.39 2.52 -5.58
C PHE A 183 20.49 3.59 -5.47
N GLY A 184 21.60 3.46 -6.18
CA GLY A 184 22.72 4.39 -6.07
C GLY A 184 23.23 4.48 -4.63
N ASP A 185 23.31 5.70 -4.10
CA ASP A 185 23.76 5.98 -2.72
C ASP A 185 22.62 5.97 -1.69
N THR A 186 21.38 5.78 -2.12
CA THR A 186 20.21 5.74 -1.21
C THR A 186 20.26 4.49 -0.32
N ILE A 187 20.20 4.69 0.99
CA ILE A 187 20.11 3.60 1.97
C ILE A 187 18.66 3.09 2.00
N VAL A 188 18.44 1.80 1.71
CA VAL A 188 17.11 1.19 1.70
C VAL A 188 17.02 0.11 2.75
N LYS A 189 15.95 0.14 3.56
CA LYS A 189 15.73 -0.81 4.66
C LYS A 189 14.28 -1.29 4.69
N SER A 190 14.07 -2.54 5.05
CA SER A 190 12.75 -3.05 5.46
C SER A 190 12.56 -2.89 6.97
N MET A 191 11.30 -2.73 7.41
CA MET A 191 10.99 -2.63 8.84
C MET A 191 9.63 -3.23 9.16
N THR A 192 9.55 -4.05 10.21
CA THR A 192 8.26 -4.41 10.81
C THR A 192 7.81 -3.27 11.71
N LEU A 193 6.69 -2.61 11.38
CA LEU A 193 6.17 -1.47 12.11
C LEU A 193 4.67 -1.59 12.32
N HIS A 194 4.29 -1.90 13.55
CA HIS A 194 2.89 -1.85 13.97
C HIS A 194 2.52 -0.44 14.43
N TRP A 195 1.38 0.08 13.97
CA TRP A 195 0.96 1.44 14.32
C TRP A 195 0.52 1.64 15.78
N ASN A 196 0.38 0.55 16.52
CA ASN A 196 0.06 0.57 17.96
C ASN A 196 1.27 0.28 18.85
N THR A 197 2.49 0.27 18.30
CA THR A 197 3.71 -0.05 19.05
C THR A 197 4.21 1.18 19.81
N GLU A 198 4.63 0.97 21.07
CA GLU A 198 5.24 2.00 21.93
C GLU A 198 6.77 1.95 21.90
N ASP A 199 7.38 0.85 21.42
CA ASP A 199 8.83 0.58 21.49
C ASP A 199 9.55 0.92 20.17
N ILE A 200 9.41 2.18 19.68
CA ILE A 200 10.05 2.64 18.44
C ILE A 200 10.87 3.92 18.63
N LEU A 201 11.44 4.11 19.81
CA LEU A 201 12.15 5.35 20.18
C LEU A 201 13.30 5.70 19.22
N ASP A 202 13.95 4.71 18.61
CA ASP A 202 15.09 4.92 17.71
C ASP A 202 14.73 5.67 16.41
N ILE A 203 13.45 5.70 16.04
CA ILE A 203 12.96 6.38 14.82
C ILE A 203 12.07 7.59 15.12
N PHE A 204 12.00 8.00 16.40
CA PHE A 204 11.26 9.19 16.79
C PHE A 204 11.81 10.45 16.10
N ASN A 205 10.90 11.28 15.56
CA ASN A 205 11.25 12.60 14.99
C ASN A 205 12.35 12.52 13.90
N THR A 206 12.27 11.49 13.05
CA THR A 206 13.38 11.13 12.15
C THR A 206 13.10 11.44 10.70
N PHE A 207 11.86 11.30 10.23
CA PHE A 207 11.55 11.32 8.81
C PHE A 207 11.08 12.70 8.32
N ASP A 208 11.64 13.12 7.20
CA ASP A 208 11.24 14.33 6.51
C ASP A 208 9.94 14.10 5.71
N VAL A 209 9.77 12.89 5.15
CA VAL A 209 8.60 12.50 4.37
C VAL A 209 8.09 11.13 4.81
N ILE A 210 6.80 11.05 5.07
CA ILE A 210 6.08 9.78 5.25
C ILE A 210 5.19 9.60 4.03
N ILE A 211 5.14 8.40 3.47
CA ILE A 211 4.20 8.04 2.40
C ILE A 211 3.36 6.84 2.82
N ALA A 212 2.10 6.80 2.36
CA ALA A 212 1.20 5.67 2.62
C ALA A 212 0.12 5.58 1.54
N SER A 213 -0.18 4.37 1.08
CA SER A 213 -1.28 4.09 0.16
C SER A 213 -2.31 3.17 0.79
N ASP A 214 -3.58 3.51 0.64
CA ASP A 214 -4.74 2.68 1.04
C ASP A 214 -4.79 2.24 2.52
N CYS A 215 -4.04 2.93 3.40
CA CYS A 215 -3.90 2.59 4.83
C CYS A 215 -5.11 3.00 5.68
N THR A 216 -6.09 3.72 5.11
CA THR A 216 -7.23 4.27 5.86
C THR A 216 -8.49 3.39 5.78
N PHE A 217 -8.39 2.16 5.28
CA PHE A 217 -9.56 1.30 5.07
C PHE A 217 -10.17 0.79 6.38
N PHE A 218 -9.36 0.38 7.34
CA PHE A 218 -9.80 -0.17 8.61
C PHE A 218 -9.77 0.88 9.74
N LYS A 219 -10.95 1.28 10.21
CA LYS A 219 -11.12 2.35 11.21
C LYS A 219 -10.42 2.07 12.54
N GLU A 220 -10.29 0.82 12.93
CA GLU A 220 -9.61 0.42 14.17
C GLU A 220 -8.13 0.78 14.20
N PHE A 221 -7.52 1.04 13.05
CA PHE A 221 -6.11 1.45 12.98
C PHE A 221 -5.92 2.97 12.90
N HIS A 222 -6.97 3.75 12.66
CA HIS A 222 -6.85 5.19 12.42
C HIS A 222 -6.11 5.93 13.53
N LYS A 223 -6.48 5.67 14.78
CA LYS A 223 -5.85 6.30 15.95
C LYS A 223 -4.36 5.95 16.06
N GLY A 224 -4.02 4.68 15.86
CA GLY A 224 -2.63 4.23 15.84
C GLY A 224 -1.85 4.88 14.70
N LEU A 225 -2.44 4.91 13.50
CA LEU A 225 -1.83 5.51 12.32
C LEU A 225 -1.59 7.03 12.49
N ALA A 226 -2.56 7.78 13.03
CA ALA A 226 -2.39 9.21 13.29
C ALA A 226 -1.26 9.48 14.31
N ARG A 227 -1.20 8.68 15.39
CA ARG A 227 -0.14 8.78 16.39
C ARG A 227 1.24 8.46 15.83
N ILE A 228 1.37 7.40 15.02
CA ILE A 228 2.66 7.02 14.44
C ILE A 228 3.15 8.10 13.46
N VAL A 229 2.27 8.71 12.67
CA VAL A 229 2.62 9.83 11.81
C VAL A 229 3.21 10.98 12.61
N LYS A 230 2.54 11.42 13.68
CA LYS A 230 3.05 12.48 14.55
C LYS A 230 4.39 12.13 15.19
N PHE A 231 4.54 10.87 15.60
CA PHE A 231 5.76 10.37 16.25
C PHE A 231 6.97 10.37 15.30
N LEU A 232 6.74 10.00 14.04
CA LEU A 232 7.81 9.82 13.04
C LEU A 232 8.20 11.12 12.34
N LEU A 233 7.26 12.05 12.13
CA LEU A 233 7.52 13.30 11.43
C LEU A 233 8.54 14.15 12.20
N LYS A 234 9.52 14.63 11.46
CA LYS A 234 10.57 15.50 11.97
C LYS A 234 9.99 16.87 12.30
N SER A 235 10.23 17.33 13.53
CA SER A 235 9.73 18.62 14.03
C SER A 235 10.57 19.82 13.58
N THR A 236 11.77 19.58 13.03
CA THR A 236 12.69 20.61 12.58
C THR A 236 12.77 20.63 11.06
N GLY A 237 12.42 21.75 10.45
CA GLY A 237 12.40 21.91 9.00
C GLY A 237 11.09 21.43 8.36
N PRO A 238 10.99 21.50 7.04
CA PRO A 238 9.80 21.07 6.32
C PRO A 238 9.69 19.54 6.36
N SER A 239 8.59 19.04 6.92
CA SER A 239 8.25 17.62 6.94
C SER A 239 6.76 17.43 6.68
N GLU A 240 6.39 16.36 6.03
CA GLU A 240 5.00 16.03 5.70
C GLU A 240 4.75 14.53 5.58
N ALA A 241 3.51 14.13 5.81
CA ALA A 241 3.04 12.81 5.44
C ALA A 241 2.07 12.91 4.26
N ILE A 242 2.24 12.03 3.29
CA ILE A 242 1.46 11.97 2.05
C ILE A 242 0.69 10.67 2.03
N PHE A 243 -0.63 10.79 2.07
CA PHE A 243 -1.53 9.64 1.93
C PHE A 243 -2.22 9.69 0.57
N VAL A 244 -2.28 8.55 -0.09
CA VAL A 244 -3.02 8.33 -1.31
C VAL A 244 -4.10 7.28 -1.01
N SER A 245 -5.34 7.75 -0.75
CA SER A 245 -6.40 6.89 -0.21
C SER A 245 -7.78 7.23 -0.78
N PRO A 246 -8.55 6.24 -1.26
CA PRO A 246 -9.95 6.44 -1.63
C PRO A 246 -10.81 6.78 -0.40
N LYS A 247 -11.94 7.43 -0.61
CA LYS A 247 -12.88 7.78 0.48
C LYS A 247 -13.42 6.56 1.21
N ARG A 248 -13.89 5.56 0.45
CA ARG A 248 -14.51 4.32 0.95
C ARG A 248 -15.56 4.57 2.04
N GLY A 249 -16.63 5.27 1.63
CA GLY A 249 -17.68 5.74 2.54
C GLY A 249 -17.14 6.86 3.44
N ASP A 250 -17.22 6.66 4.76
CA ASP A 250 -16.74 7.62 5.77
C ASP A 250 -15.34 7.28 6.31
N SER A 251 -14.65 6.27 5.75
CA SER A 251 -13.39 5.78 6.34
C SER A 251 -12.30 6.85 6.32
N LEU A 252 -12.07 7.49 5.17
CA LEU A 252 -11.09 8.56 5.07
C LEU A 252 -11.45 9.74 6.00
N SER A 253 -12.72 10.16 6.03
CA SER A 253 -13.15 11.27 6.90
C SER A 253 -12.90 10.97 8.38
N LYS A 254 -13.15 9.73 8.82
CA LYS A 254 -12.86 9.29 10.18
C LYS A 254 -11.36 9.29 10.51
N PHE A 255 -10.53 8.92 9.55
CA PHE A 255 -9.06 9.05 9.71
C PHE A 255 -8.63 10.52 9.86
N LEU A 256 -9.22 11.42 9.09
CA LEU A 256 -8.90 12.85 9.17
C LEU A 256 -9.35 13.48 10.49
N GLU A 257 -10.46 13.02 11.08
CA GLU A 257 -10.85 13.38 12.45
C GLU A 257 -9.75 12.99 13.47
N GLU A 258 -9.18 11.77 13.35
CA GLU A 258 -8.08 11.32 14.22
C GLU A 258 -6.77 12.13 13.99
N ILE A 259 -6.51 12.58 12.76
CA ILE A 259 -5.38 13.47 12.45
C ILE A 259 -5.54 14.80 13.22
N GLU A 260 -6.72 15.44 13.17
CA GLU A 260 -6.99 16.69 13.89
C GLU A 260 -6.95 16.48 15.41
N GLU A 261 -7.56 15.41 15.94
CA GLU A 261 -7.53 15.08 17.37
C GLU A 261 -6.10 14.84 17.88
N THR A 262 -5.22 14.35 17.02
CA THR A 262 -3.80 14.17 17.33
C THR A 262 -3.02 15.50 17.30
N GLY A 263 -3.65 16.59 16.83
CA GLY A 263 -3.07 17.92 16.74
C GLY A 263 -2.16 18.08 15.51
N LEU A 264 -2.45 17.33 14.46
CA LEU A 264 -1.86 17.47 13.13
C LEU A 264 -2.80 18.26 12.21
N HIS A 265 -2.26 18.85 11.16
CA HIS A 265 -3.02 19.55 10.14
C HIS A 265 -3.05 18.76 8.85
N PHE A 266 -4.11 18.90 8.06
CA PHE A 266 -4.17 18.25 6.76
C PHE A 266 -4.75 19.14 5.66
N SER A 267 -4.44 18.78 4.42
CA SER A 267 -5.09 19.29 3.22
C SER A 267 -5.43 18.14 2.27
N ILE A 268 -6.51 18.27 1.51
CA ILE A 268 -6.95 17.26 0.55
C ILE A 268 -6.91 17.87 -0.85
N THR A 269 -6.36 17.11 -1.80
CA THR A 269 -6.36 17.49 -3.22
C THR A 269 -6.93 16.34 -4.03
N GLU A 270 -7.91 16.64 -4.87
CA GLU A 270 -8.53 15.67 -5.77
C GLU A 270 -7.77 15.56 -7.10
N ASN A 271 -7.48 16.69 -7.73
CA ASN A 271 -6.72 16.77 -8.98
C ASN A 271 -5.28 17.18 -8.67
N TYR A 272 -4.45 16.19 -8.37
CA TYR A 272 -3.06 16.38 -7.91
C TYR A 272 -2.01 15.96 -8.94
N ASP A 273 -2.41 15.27 -10.01
CA ASP A 273 -1.55 14.87 -11.12
C ASP A 273 -2.39 14.75 -12.41
N ALA A 274 -1.88 15.31 -13.50
CA ALA A 274 -2.63 15.41 -14.75
C ALA A 274 -2.91 14.04 -15.40
N GLU A 275 -1.96 13.09 -15.34
CA GLU A 275 -2.15 11.77 -15.95
C GLU A 275 -3.07 10.90 -15.09
N ILE A 276 -2.94 10.95 -13.77
CA ILE A 276 -3.84 10.26 -12.84
C ILE A 276 -5.28 10.79 -13.02
N TRP A 277 -5.43 12.10 -13.10
CA TRP A 277 -6.73 12.74 -13.32
C TRP A 277 -7.36 12.37 -14.66
N LYS A 278 -6.58 12.36 -15.72
CA LYS A 278 -7.02 11.95 -17.05
C LYS A 278 -7.54 10.51 -17.05
N ARG A 279 -6.86 9.57 -16.39
CA ARG A 279 -7.30 8.18 -16.26
C ARG A 279 -8.59 8.08 -15.45
N HIS A 280 -8.66 8.80 -14.33
CA HIS A 280 -9.88 8.90 -13.54
C HIS A 280 -11.08 9.34 -14.38
N GLN A 281 -10.93 10.41 -15.17
CA GLN A 281 -11.99 10.90 -16.06
C GLN A 281 -12.38 9.87 -17.13
N ALA A 282 -11.42 9.15 -17.70
CA ALA A 282 -11.69 8.08 -18.66
C ALA A 282 -12.52 6.96 -18.04
N PHE A 283 -12.20 6.52 -16.80
CA PHE A 283 -12.97 5.50 -16.10
C PHE A 283 -14.39 5.99 -15.74
N MET A 284 -14.55 7.24 -15.31
CA MET A 284 -15.85 7.85 -15.01
C MET A 284 -16.75 7.93 -16.24
N ASN A 285 -16.17 8.13 -17.41
CA ASN A 285 -16.90 8.22 -18.69
C ASN A 285 -17.19 6.85 -19.33
N GLY A 286 -17.01 5.75 -18.58
CA GLY A 286 -17.34 4.40 -19.04
C GLY A 286 -16.27 3.77 -19.93
N GLY A 287 -15.00 4.07 -19.70
CA GLY A 287 -13.88 3.36 -20.37
C GLY A 287 -13.93 1.86 -20.09
N ASP A 288 -13.81 1.03 -21.12
CA ASP A 288 -13.93 -0.44 -21.07
C ASP A 288 -12.89 -1.11 -20.14
N SER A 289 -11.84 -0.39 -19.76
CA SER A 289 -10.75 -0.92 -18.95
C SER A 289 -11.11 -1.15 -17.49
N TRP A 290 -12.17 -0.49 -16.97
CA TRP A 290 -12.65 -0.68 -15.59
C TRP A 290 -14.17 -0.55 -15.47
N PRO A 291 -14.95 -1.57 -15.88
CA PRO A 291 -16.43 -1.49 -15.96
C PRO A 291 -17.13 -1.26 -14.62
N SER A 292 -16.49 -1.61 -13.50
CA SER A 292 -17.04 -1.45 -12.14
C SER A 292 -16.40 -0.29 -11.38
N TYR A 293 -15.86 0.70 -12.10
CA TYR A 293 -15.22 1.85 -11.47
C TYR A 293 -16.22 2.65 -10.66
N ASP A 294 -15.89 2.86 -9.39
CA ASP A 294 -16.64 3.72 -8.48
C ASP A 294 -15.66 4.73 -7.89
N LYS A 295 -15.96 6.02 -8.04
CA LYS A 295 -15.08 7.10 -7.62
C LYS A 295 -14.69 6.99 -6.14
N ASP A 296 -15.67 6.78 -5.25
CA ASP A 296 -15.43 6.79 -3.81
C ASP A 296 -14.66 5.54 -3.32
N HIS A 297 -14.70 4.46 -4.11
CA HIS A 297 -13.99 3.22 -3.78
C HIS A 297 -12.67 3.03 -4.52
N CYS A 298 -12.50 3.67 -5.68
CA CYS A 298 -11.39 3.39 -6.58
C CYS A 298 -10.43 4.57 -6.75
N TYR A 299 -10.94 5.83 -6.68
CA TYR A 299 -10.11 7.01 -6.89
C TYR A 299 -9.48 7.47 -5.58
N PRO A 300 -8.15 7.40 -5.45
CA PRO A 300 -7.50 7.87 -4.26
C PRO A 300 -7.33 9.39 -4.29
N LEU A 301 -7.68 10.03 -3.19
CA LEU A 301 -7.40 11.43 -2.94
C LEU A 301 -5.98 11.57 -2.39
N LEU A 302 -5.32 12.67 -2.71
CA LEU A 302 -4.05 13.04 -2.10
C LEU A 302 -4.33 13.82 -0.81
N VAL A 303 -3.88 13.29 0.32
CA VAL A 303 -3.93 13.96 1.63
C VAL A 303 -2.51 14.28 2.06
N ARG A 304 -2.24 15.54 2.36
CA ARG A 304 -0.98 15.99 2.96
C ARG A 304 -1.23 16.31 4.41
N VAL A 305 -0.39 15.77 5.30
CA VAL A 305 -0.48 15.96 6.75
C VAL A 305 0.82 16.59 7.25
N THR A 306 0.70 17.60 8.10
CA THR A 306 1.84 18.31 8.71
C THR A 306 1.67 18.46 10.22
N LEU A 307 2.76 18.74 10.91
CA LEU A 307 2.79 19.06 12.34
C LEU A 307 2.10 20.38 12.64
#